data_6d7ee0a2119d6d2de4fc503a882b2a89
#
_entry.id   6d7ee0a2119d6d2de4fc503a882b2a89
#
_cell.length_a   1.000
_cell.length_b   1.000
_cell.length_c   1.000
_cell.angle_alpha   90.00
_cell.angle_beta   90.00
_cell.angle_gamma   90.00
#
_symmetry.space_group_name_H-M   'P 1'
#
loop_
_entity.id
_entity.type
_entity.pdbx_description
1 polymer ?
#
loop_
_entity_poly.entity_id
_entity_poly.type
_entity_poly.pdbx_seq_one_letter_code
_entity_poly.pdbx_strand_id
1 'polypeptide(L)'
;MAVVTLFMSDRDTSKTFTSKKEADEYDKMLELAEAVSYFVEQNIEGLEEAQIENIGLLFARHKEQLAQALKGKTDVLFTPQES
;
A
#
# COMPACT_ATOMS: atom_id res chain seq x y z
N MET A 1 20.17 14.33 -27.18
CA MET A 1 20.14 13.37 -26.08
C MET A 1 19.01 13.73 -25.13
N ALA A 2 18.11 12.80 -24.86
CA ALA A 2 16.98 13.07 -23.98
C ALA A 2 17.42 12.99 -22.52
N VAL A 3 17.00 13.97 -21.72
CA VAL A 3 17.24 13.95 -20.29
C VAL A 3 16.02 13.31 -19.62
N VAL A 4 16.25 12.25 -18.86
CA VAL A 4 15.20 11.57 -18.12
C VAL A 4 15.20 12.11 -16.70
N THR A 5 14.06 12.66 -16.27
CA THR A 5 13.88 13.11 -14.90
C THR A 5 13.32 11.96 -14.08
N LEU A 6 14.00 11.62 -12.98
CA LEU A 6 13.55 10.60 -12.06
C LEU A 6 12.97 11.25 -10.80
N PHE A 7 11.90 10.69 -10.29
CA PHE A 7 11.27 11.14 -9.06
C PHE A 7 11.53 10.13 -7.96
N MET A 8 11.99 10.61 -6.81
CA MET A 8 12.31 9.77 -5.67
C MET A 8 11.14 9.80 -4.69
N SER A 9 10.84 8.64 -4.12
CA SER A 9 9.86 8.56 -3.05
C SER A 9 10.37 9.29 -1.81
N ASP A 10 9.51 10.11 -1.19
CA ASP A 10 9.87 10.80 0.05
C ASP A 10 9.99 9.84 1.24
N ARG A 11 9.31 8.70 1.19
CA ARG A 11 9.31 7.73 2.28
C ARG A 11 10.28 6.58 2.07
N ASP A 12 10.64 6.30 0.82
CA ASP A 12 11.57 5.24 0.45
C ASP A 12 12.52 5.76 -0.61
N THR A 13 13.64 6.30 -0.17
CA THR A 13 14.63 6.90 -1.06
C THR A 13 15.37 5.89 -1.93
N SER A 14 15.18 4.58 -1.67
CA SER A 14 15.73 3.53 -2.53
C SER A 14 14.92 3.34 -3.81
N LYS A 15 13.73 3.92 -3.87
CA LYS A 15 12.83 3.83 -5.03
C LYS A 15 12.83 5.11 -5.81
N THR A 16 13.01 4.99 -7.12
CA THR A 16 12.90 6.11 -8.06
C THR A 16 11.90 5.78 -9.14
N PHE A 17 11.23 6.80 -9.65
CA PHE A 17 10.17 6.63 -10.65
C PHE A 17 10.38 7.63 -11.78
N THR A 18 9.90 7.29 -12.97
CA THR A 18 9.97 8.18 -14.13
C THR A 18 8.84 9.21 -14.15
N SER A 19 7.84 9.03 -13.29
CA SER A 19 6.67 9.89 -13.19
C SER A 19 6.50 10.36 -11.75
N LYS A 20 6.27 11.67 -11.58
CA LYS A 20 5.95 12.23 -10.26
C LYS A 20 4.68 11.60 -9.69
N LYS A 21 3.70 11.32 -10.56
CA LYS A 21 2.45 10.67 -10.15
C LYS A 21 2.72 9.30 -9.53
N GLU A 22 3.59 8.50 -10.14
CA GLU A 22 3.95 7.18 -9.61
C GLU A 22 4.66 7.30 -8.26
N ALA A 23 5.58 8.25 -8.13
CA ALA A 23 6.27 8.49 -6.88
C ALA A 23 5.29 8.89 -5.77
N ASP A 24 4.36 9.79 -6.07
CA ASP A 24 3.34 10.24 -5.12
C ASP A 24 2.40 9.09 -4.73
N GLU A 25 2.00 8.25 -5.68
CA GLU A 25 1.15 7.10 -5.41
C GLU A 25 1.86 6.07 -4.53
N TYR A 26 3.16 5.86 -4.77
CA TYR A 26 3.94 4.97 -3.93
C TYR A 26 4.03 5.48 -2.50
N ASP A 27 4.28 6.79 -2.32
CA ASP A 27 4.33 7.41 -1.00
C ASP A 27 2.99 7.32 -0.28
N LYS A 28 1.89 7.52 -1.00
CA LYS A 28 0.53 7.35 -0.44
C LYS A 28 0.26 5.91 -0.03
N MET A 29 0.75 4.96 -0.82
CA MET A 29 0.62 3.54 -0.49
C MET A 29 1.35 3.22 0.82
N LEU A 30 2.58 3.72 0.98
CA LEU A 30 3.34 3.51 2.20
C LEU A 30 2.70 4.21 3.40
N GLU A 31 2.16 5.39 3.20
CA GLU A 31 1.45 6.14 4.25
C GLU A 31 0.21 5.36 4.71
N LEU A 32 -0.55 4.81 3.77
CA LEU A 32 -1.72 3.99 4.10
C LEU A 32 -1.30 2.72 4.83
N ALA A 33 -0.24 2.05 4.37
CA ALA A 33 0.28 0.85 5.02
C ALA A 33 0.66 1.13 6.47
N GLU A 34 1.31 2.25 6.72
CA GLU A 34 1.71 2.68 8.06
C GLU A 34 0.49 2.95 8.94
N ALA A 35 -0.51 3.63 8.41
CA ALA A 35 -1.74 3.93 9.13
C ALA A 35 -2.52 2.66 9.48
N VAL A 36 -2.61 1.71 8.54
CA VAL A 36 -3.28 0.43 8.77
C VAL A 36 -2.51 -0.39 9.79
N SER A 37 -1.18 -0.40 9.71
CA SER A 37 -0.33 -1.10 10.69
C SER A 37 -0.58 -0.58 12.10
N TYR A 38 -0.63 0.73 12.26
CA TYR A 38 -0.93 1.35 13.54
C TYR A 38 -2.32 0.95 14.04
N PHE A 39 -3.31 1.01 13.17
CA PHE A 39 -4.69 0.64 13.50
C PHE A 39 -4.79 -0.82 13.96
N VAL A 40 -4.12 -1.72 13.26
CA VAL A 40 -4.10 -3.15 13.61
C VAL A 40 -3.42 -3.35 14.96
N GLU A 41 -2.29 -2.69 15.18
CA GLU A 41 -1.56 -2.79 16.44
C GLU A 41 -2.41 -2.34 17.63
N GLN A 42 -3.21 -1.30 17.45
CA GLN A 42 -4.08 -0.79 18.50
C GLN A 42 -5.28 -1.68 18.80
N ASN A 43 -5.68 -2.53 17.87
CA ASN A 43 -6.90 -3.32 17.98
C ASN A 43 -6.69 -4.82 18.13
N ILE A 44 -5.50 -5.33 17.80
CA ILE A 44 -5.20 -6.76 17.89
C ILE A 44 -3.91 -6.95 18.67
N GLU A 45 -3.98 -7.74 19.74
CA GLU A 45 -2.82 -8.07 20.56
C GLU A 45 -2.18 -9.38 20.08
N GLY A 46 -0.90 -9.54 20.36
CA GLY A 46 -0.20 -10.80 20.11
C GLY A 46 0.40 -10.95 18.72
N LEU A 47 0.31 -9.92 17.88
CA LEU A 47 0.94 -9.95 16.57
C LEU A 47 2.39 -9.48 16.65
N GLU A 48 3.25 -10.13 15.88
CA GLU A 48 4.63 -9.69 15.73
C GLU A 48 4.70 -8.48 14.80
N GLU A 49 5.74 -7.68 14.94
CA GLU A 49 5.93 -6.48 14.14
C GLU A 49 5.91 -6.78 12.64
N ALA A 50 6.56 -7.85 12.21
CA ALA A 50 6.57 -8.25 10.80
C ALA A 50 5.18 -8.59 10.29
N GLN A 51 4.35 -9.21 11.13
CA GLN A 51 2.97 -9.54 10.77
C GLN A 51 2.13 -8.28 10.62
N ILE A 52 2.30 -7.32 11.50
CA ILE A 52 1.60 -6.03 11.46
C ILE A 52 1.97 -5.28 10.19
N GLU A 53 3.24 -5.21 9.85
CA GLU A 53 3.70 -4.55 8.63
C GLU A 53 3.14 -5.21 7.39
N ASN A 54 3.14 -6.54 7.35
CA ASN A 54 2.60 -7.29 6.21
C ASN A 54 1.10 -7.06 6.03
N ILE A 55 0.35 -6.96 7.12
CA ILE A 55 -1.08 -6.66 7.07
C ILE A 55 -1.29 -5.24 6.50
N GLY A 56 -0.51 -4.28 6.96
CA GLY A 56 -0.59 -2.91 6.47
C GLY A 56 -0.32 -2.82 4.98
N LEU A 57 0.74 -3.49 4.51
CA LEU A 57 1.09 -3.53 3.10
C LEU A 57 0.03 -4.23 2.26
N LEU A 58 -0.52 -5.33 2.77
CA LEU A 58 -1.59 -6.05 2.10
C LEU A 58 -2.78 -5.12 1.83
N PHE A 59 -3.23 -4.41 2.84
CA PHE A 59 -4.36 -3.49 2.72
C PHE A 59 -4.06 -2.36 1.75
N ALA A 60 -2.86 -1.80 1.84
CA ALA A 60 -2.46 -0.67 0.99
C ALA A 60 -2.37 -1.06 -0.49
N ARG A 61 -1.87 -2.27 -0.77
CA ARG A 61 -1.75 -2.78 -2.14
C ARG A 61 -3.08 -3.14 -2.77
N HIS A 62 -4.07 -3.49 -1.94
CA HIS A 62 -5.38 -3.95 -2.39
C HIS A 62 -6.50 -2.99 -2.00
N LYS A 63 -6.17 -1.71 -1.82
CA LYS A 63 -7.11 -0.71 -1.33
C LYS A 63 -8.39 -0.59 -2.17
N GLU A 64 -8.27 -0.68 -3.48
CA GLU A 64 -9.42 -0.57 -4.38
C GLU A 64 -10.35 -1.76 -4.23
N GLN A 65 -9.77 -2.96 -4.17
CA GLN A 65 -10.50 -4.19 -3.97
C GLN A 65 -11.22 -4.18 -2.61
N LEU A 66 -10.51 -3.75 -1.57
CA LEU A 66 -11.09 -3.62 -0.23
C LEU A 66 -12.19 -2.58 -0.20
N ALA A 67 -12.02 -1.47 -0.91
CA ALA A 67 -13.05 -0.44 -0.99
C ALA A 67 -14.34 -1.00 -1.60
N GLN A 68 -14.24 -1.82 -2.64
CA GLN A 68 -15.40 -2.48 -3.23
C GLN A 68 -16.03 -3.46 -2.27
N ALA A 69 -15.23 -4.24 -1.54
CA ALA A 69 -15.74 -5.17 -0.54
C ALA A 69 -16.51 -4.46 0.56
N LEU A 70 -16.02 -3.30 1.00
CA LEU A 70 -16.69 -2.49 2.01
C LEU A 70 -18.03 -1.94 1.53
N LYS A 71 -18.21 -1.81 0.22
CA LYS A 71 -19.48 -1.40 -0.38
C LYS A 71 -20.44 -2.56 -0.61
N GLY A 72 -20.07 -3.74 -0.21
CA GLY A 72 -20.91 -4.93 -0.30
C GLY A 72 -20.50 -5.93 -1.38
N LYS A 73 -19.49 -5.63 -2.16
CA LYS A 73 -18.99 -6.54 -3.21
C LYS A 73 -17.90 -7.45 -2.66
N THR A 74 -18.26 -8.27 -1.68
CA THR A 74 -17.29 -9.10 -0.96
C THR A 74 -16.66 -10.20 -1.80
N ASP A 75 -17.28 -10.59 -2.89
CA ASP A 75 -16.77 -11.59 -3.81
C ASP A 75 -15.43 -11.19 -4.45
N VAL A 76 -15.12 -9.89 -4.55
CA VAL A 76 -13.85 -9.43 -5.12
C VAL A 76 -12.65 -9.89 -4.27
N LEU A 77 -12.85 -10.20 -2.99
CA LEU A 77 -11.79 -10.68 -2.11
C LEU A 77 -11.48 -12.16 -2.34
N PHE A 78 -12.38 -12.88 -2.99
CA PHE A 78 -12.21 -14.30 -3.27
C PHE A 78 -11.68 -14.56 -4.68
N THR A 79 -11.60 -13.53 -5.51
CA THR A 79 -11.11 -13.66 -6.87
C THR A 79 -9.59 -13.51 -6.88
N PRO A 80 -8.84 -14.49 -7.45
CA PRO A 80 -7.39 -14.34 -7.54
C PRO A 80 -7.04 -13.11 -8.35
N GLN A 81 -6.11 -12.31 -7.84
CA GLN A 81 -5.60 -11.19 -8.60
C GLN A 81 -4.58 -11.69 -9.61
N GLU A 82 -4.81 -11.33 -10.86
CA GLU A 82 -3.79 -11.52 -11.89
C GLU A 82 -2.80 -10.36 -11.77
N SER A 83 -1.56 -10.71 -11.59
CA SER A 83 -0.49 -9.73 -11.51
C SER A 83 -0.06 -9.27 -12.90
#